data_0efbd5ae180c7475b2d3969f05432cd2
#
_entry.id   0efbd5ae180c7475b2d3969f05432cd2
#
_cell.length_a   1.000
_cell.length_b   1.000
_cell.length_c   1.000
_cell.angle_alpha   90.00
_cell.angle_beta   90.00
_cell.angle_gamma   90.00
#
_symmetry.space_group_name_H-M   'P 1'
#
loop_
_entity.id
_entity.type
_entity.pdbx_description
1 polymer ?
#
loop_
_entity_poly.entity_id
_entity_poly.type
_entity_poly.pdbx_seq_one_letter_code
_entity_poly.pdbx_strand_id
1 'polypeptide(L)'
;ANYRRMQIKTVAGQDDFACMAEAVRRRYTRLLGEIRNPKLKAPDGDAGGEAIPAELQKLVNETRARIRHPAPLRDAPTGPSLPDLILIDGGKGQLAAASAELAALGLAHLPVIGLAKEFEEIHRPGVKAPLRLGLDHPALKLLQRVRDESHRVANAYNAQLRLRKISESILDEFPGIGETRKAALLKKFGSVQRLRLATVEQIAEVPGFGGKTAHALRAFLNARSPAD
;
A
#
# COMPACT_ATOMS: atom_id res chain seq x y z
N ALA A 1 12.35 2.48 -7.66
CA ALA A 1 11.58 3.16 -6.60
C ALA A 1 10.89 2.10 -5.74
N ASN A 2 11.03 2.21 -4.42
CA ASN A 2 10.56 1.20 -3.46
C ASN A 2 9.17 1.53 -2.88
N TYR A 3 8.33 2.25 -3.64
CA TYR A 3 6.96 2.54 -3.21
C TYR A 3 6.11 1.26 -3.19
N ARG A 4 5.40 1.04 -2.10
CA ARG A 4 4.43 -0.05 -1.95
C ARG A 4 3.04 0.55 -1.73
N ARG A 5 2.10 0.13 -2.53
CA ARG A 5 0.69 0.54 -2.44
C ARG A 5 -0.08 -0.60 -1.81
N MET A 6 -0.81 -0.32 -0.74
CA MET A 6 -1.63 -1.31 -0.05
C MET A 6 -3.05 -0.78 0.10
N GLN A 7 -4.00 -1.60 -0.30
CA GLN A 7 -5.41 -1.35 -0.01
C GLN A 7 -5.74 -2.00 1.32
N ILE A 8 -6.34 -1.26 2.25
CA ILE A 8 -6.85 -1.81 3.51
C ILE A 8 -8.00 -2.76 3.20
N LYS A 9 -8.01 -3.93 3.83
CA LYS A 9 -8.95 -5.03 3.51
C LYS A 9 -9.85 -5.43 4.68
N THR A 10 -9.34 -5.32 5.92
CA THR A 10 -10.01 -5.90 7.10
C THR A 10 -10.70 -4.86 7.97
N VAL A 11 -10.43 -3.57 7.75
CA VAL A 11 -11.01 -2.49 8.55
C VAL A 11 -12.29 -1.98 7.88
N ALA A 12 -13.39 -2.04 8.61
CA ALA A 12 -14.66 -1.45 8.21
C ALA A 12 -14.78 -0.02 8.78
N GLY A 13 -15.18 0.94 7.94
CA GLY A 13 -15.34 2.34 8.37
C GLY A 13 -14.03 3.15 8.36
N GLN A 14 -14.01 4.20 9.20
CA GLN A 14 -12.91 5.17 9.29
C GLN A 14 -12.17 4.99 10.63
N ASP A 15 -11.41 3.90 10.76
CA ASP A 15 -10.52 3.66 11.91
C ASP A 15 -9.07 3.76 11.45
N ASP A 16 -8.49 4.94 11.61
CA ASP A 16 -7.12 5.23 11.21
C ASP A 16 -6.08 4.40 11.99
N PHE A 17 -6.38 4.03 13.24
CA PHE A 17 -5.47 3.21 14.04
C PHE A 17 -5.44 1.77 13.55
N ALA A 18 -6.61 1.18 13.30
CA ALA A 18 -6.72 -0.16 12.73
C ALA A 18 -6.15 -0.21 11.31
N CYS A 19 -6.35 0.82 10.49
CA CYS A 19 -5.74 0.95 9.16
C CYS A 19 -4.20 0.97 9.25
N MET A 20 -3.64 1.72 10.20
CA MET A 20 -2.20 1.78 10.43
C MET A 20 -1.66 0.43 10.88
N ALA A 21 -2.32 -0.22 11.83
CA ALA A 21 -1.97 -1.55 12.30
C ALA A 21 -1.96 -2.58 11.15
N GLU A 22 -3.02 -2.63 10.32
CA GLU A 22 -3.08 -3.52 9.16
C GLU A 22 -1.94 -3.24 8.17
N ALA A 23 -1.68 -1.97 7.85
CA ALA A 23 -0.65 -1.58 6.91
C ALA A 23 0.75 -2.02 7.39
N VAL A 24 1.08 -1.77 8.66
CA VAL A 24 2.35 -2.15 9.27
C VAL A 24 2.49 -3.66 9.32
N ARG A 25 1.50 -4.38 9.84
CA ARG A 25 1.50 -5.85 9.90
C ARG A 25 1.76 -6.45 8.53
N ARG A 26 0.97 -6.11 7.52
CA ARG A 26 1.10 -6.67 6.17
C ARG A 26 2.42 -6.31 5.50
N ARG A 27 2.88 -5.07 5.68
CA ARG A 27 4.16 -4.64 5.11
C ARG A 27 5.33 -5.43 5.66
N TYR A 28 5.41 -5.55 6.99
CA TYR A 28 6.55 -6.16 7.65
C TYR A 28 6.50 -7.69 7.63
N THR A 29 5.33 -8.32 7.71
CA THR A 29 5.18 -9.77 7.45
C THR A 29 5.71 -10.12 6.06
N ARG A 30 5.33 -9.35 5.04
CA ARG A 30 5.82 -9.56 3.67
C ARG A 30 7.34 -9.34 3.56
N LEU A 31 7.85 -8.26 4.16
CA LEU A 31 9.28 -7.95 4.14
C LEU A 31 10.11 -9.05 4.80
N LEU A 32 9.66 -9.57 5.94
CA LEU A 32 10.30 -10.69 6.61
C LEU A 32 10.29 -11.95 5.73
N GLY A 33 9.20 -12.21 5.02
CA GLY A 33 9.12 -13.29 4.03
C GLY A 33 10.09 -13.10 2.86
N GLU A 34 10.19 -11.89 2.32
CA GLU A 34 11.13 -11.55 1.22
C GLU A 34 12.59 -11.69 1.66
N ILE A 35 12.91 -11.37 2.91
CA ILE A 35 14.26 -11.53 3.49
C ILE A 35 14.58 -13.01 3.68
N ARG A 36 13.61 -13.81 4.17
CA ARG A 36 13.77 -15.26 4.38
C ARG A 36 13.94 -16.02 3.07
N ASN A 37 13.23 -15.62 2.04
CA ASN A 37 13.28 -16.30 0.74
C ASN A 37 13.31 -15.29 -0.42
N PRO A 38 14.52 -14.82 -0.82
CA PRO A 38 14.68 -13.80 -1.86
C PRO A 38 14.14 -14.24 -3.25
N LYS A 39 13.92 -15.54 -3.47
CA LYS A 39 13.39 -16.10 -4.73
C LYS A 39 11.86 -16.09 -4.80
N LEU A 40 11.16 -15.93 -3.68
CA LEU A 40 9.71 -15.83 -3.63
C LEU A 40 9.28 -14.36 -3.77
N LYS A 41 8.95 -13.94 -4.99
CA LYS A 41 8.00 -12.82 -5.17
C LYS A 41 6.65 -13.32 -4.67
N ALA A 42 6.36 -13.13 -3.38
CA ALA A 42 5.09 -13.54 -2.79
C ALA A 42 3.93 -12.79 -3.48
N PRO A 43 2.87 -13.48 -3.90
CA PRO A 43 1.63 -12.85 -4.30
C PRO A 43 1.04 -12.07 -3.11
N ASP A 44 0.21 -11.06 -3.38
CA ASP A 44 -0.52 -10.29 -2.36
C ASP A 44 -1.53 -11.21 -1.62
N GLY A 45 -1.03 -12.01 -0.66
CA GLY A 45 -1.79 -12.97 0.12
C GLY A 45 -1.47 -12.87 1.62
N ASP A 46 -2.52 -12.84 2.39
CA ASP A 46 -2.57 -12.79 3.84
C ASP A 46 -1.87 -14.02 4.46
N ALA A 47 -0.85 -13.83 5.28
CA ALA A 47 -0.28 -14.88 6.11
C ALA A 47 -0.58 -14.58 7.58
N GLY A 48 -1.47 -15.38 8.16
CA GLY A 48 -1.82 -15.36 9.58
C GLY A 48 -0.60 -15.65 10.47
N GLY A 49 -0.67 -15.14 11.70
CA GLY A 49 0.43 -15.14 12.65
C GLY A 49 0.91 -16.53 13.07
N GLU A 50 2.07 -16.91 12.57
CA GLU A 50 2.87 -18.02 13.10
C GLU A 50 4.07 -17.48 13.88
N ALA A 51 4.54 -18.26 14.86
CA ALA A 51 5.69 -17.94 15.68
C ALA A 51 6.94 -17.64 14.84
N ILE A 52 7.68 -16.62 15.21
CA ILE A 52 8.89 -16.17 14.50
C ILE A 52 9.92 -17.29 14.46
N PRO A 53 10.32 -17.80 13.28
CA PRO A 53 11.32 -18.83 13.17
C PRO A 53 12.70 -18.39 13.71
N ALA A 54 13.49 -19.33 14.23
CA ALA A 54 14.81 -19.05 14.81
C ALA A 54 15.77 -18.30 13.86
N GLU A 55 15.67 -18.54 12.55
CA GLU A 55 16.45 -17.83 11.52
C GLU A 55 16.12 -16.35 11.43
N LEU A 56 14.83 -15.99 11.59
CA LEU A 56 14.40 -14.59 11.65
C LEU A 56 14.87 -13.91 12.94
N GLN A 57 14.96 -14.65 14.04
CA GLN A 57 15.54 -14.15 15.28
C GLN A 57 17.02 -13.78 15.11
N LYS A 58 17.77 -14.57 14.34
CA LYS A 58 19.17 -14.27 13.99
C LYS A 58 19.26 -12.98 13.17
N LEU A 59 18.41 -12.82 12.15
CA LEU A 59 18.38 -11.62 11.31
C LEU A 59 18.00 -10.35 12.09
N VAL A 60 17.05 -10.48 13.02
CA VAL A 60 16.69 -9.42 13.98
C VAL A 60 17.89 -9.01 14.82
N ASN A 61 18.66 -9.98 15.30
CA ASN A 61 19.85 -9.72 16.11
C ASN A 61 20.97 -9.06 15.29
N GLU A 62 21.18 -9.49 14.04
CA GLU A 62 22.15 -8.87 13.12
C GLU A 62 21.76 -7.42 12.78
N THR A 63 20.48 -7.17 12.54
CA THR A 63 19.96 -5.80 12.31
C THR A 63 20.15 -4.93 13.56
N ARG A 64 19.91 -5.47 14.75
CA ARG A 64 20.14 -4.79 16.03
C ARG A 64 21.61 -4.45 16.25
N ALA A 65 22.52 -5.33 15.85
CA ALA A 65 23.97 -5.07 15.89
C ALA A 65 24.37 -3.94 14.92
N ARG A 66 23.80 -3.93 13.71
CA ARG A 66 24.03 -2.85 12.71
C ARG A 66 23.56 -1.48 13.18
N ILE A 67 22.43 -1.40 13.91
CA ILE A 67 21.93 -0.13 14.46
C ILE A 67 22.87 0.44 15.52
N ARG A 68 23.54 -0.42 16.30
CA ARG A 68 24.50 0.01 17.32
C ARG A 68 25.85 0.52 16.75
N HIS A 69 26.19 0.04 15.55
CA HIS A 69 27.44 0.41 14.84
C HIS A 69 27.11 0.71 13.38
N PRO A 70 26.68 1.94 13.06
CA PRO A 70 26.38 2.30 11.67
C PRO A 70 27.65 2.18 10.84
N ALA A 71 27.69 1.17 9.96
CA ALA A 71 28.73 1.06 8.95
C ALA A 71 28.62 2.23 7.95
N PRO A 72 29.70 2.71 7.37
CA PRO A 72 29.66 3.78 6.38
C PRO A 72 28.79 3.38 5.18
N LEU A 73 28.01 4.33 4.68
CA LEU A 73 26.95 4.23 3.66
C LEU A 73 27.37 3.61 2.29
N ARG A 74 28.57 3.04 2.16
CA ARG A 74 29.11 2.61 0.85
C ARG A 74 28.54 1.33 0.29
N ASP A 75 27.90 0.46 1.09
CA ASP A 75 27.32 -0.80 0.64
C ASP A 75 25.85 -0.92 1.06
N ALA A 76 24.98 -0.17 0.37
CA ALA A 76 23.55 -0.39 0.53
C ALA A 76 23.22 -1.82 0.08
N PRO A 77 22.53 -2.63 0.91
CA PRO A 77 22.20 -4.00 0.55
C PRO A 77 21.36 -4.00 -0.73
N THR A 78 21.79 -4.78 -1.71
CA THR A 78 21.10 -4.91 -3.01
C THR A 78 19.79 -5.71 -2.94
N GLY A 79 19.45 -6.26 -1.74
CA GLY A 79 18.26 -7.07 -1.47
C GLY A 79 17.28 -6.42 -0.50
N PRO A 80 16.16 -7.12 -0.19
CA PRO A 80 15.21 -6.69 0.82
C PRO A 80 15.89 -6.66 2.20
N SER A 81 15.80 -5.52 2.88
CA SER A 81 16.37 -5.29 4.21
C SER A 81 15.39 -4.56 5.11
N LEU A 82 15.56 -4.72 6.44
CA LEU A 82 14.82 -3.91 7.40
C LEU A 82 15.30 -2.46 7.35
N PRO A 83 14.38 -1.48 7.54
CA PRO A 83 14.74 -0.07 7.55
C PRO A 83 15.51 0.31 8.83
N ASP A 84 16.33 1.34 8.74
CA ASP A 84 17.02 1.93 9.88
C ASP A 84 16.09 2.86 10.69
N LEU A 85 15.02 3.38 10.08
CA LEU A 85 14.01 4.21 10.73
C LEU A 85 12.65 4.02 10.05
N ILE A 86 11.60 3.93 10.85
CA ILE A 86 10.21 3.93 10.42
C ILE A 86 9.59 5.27 10.77
N LEU A 87 9.09 6.00 9.77
CA LEU A 87 8.36 7.23 9.96
C LEU A 87 6.86 6.96 9.78
N ILE A 88 6.08 7.19 10.82
CA ILE A 88 4.62 7.14 10.83
C ILE A 88 4.09 8.56 10.62
N ASP A 89 3.29 8.75 9.59
CA ASP A 89 2.54 10.00 9.38
C ASP A 89 1.34 10.02 10.32
N GLY A 90 1.55 10.58 11.50
CA GLY A 90 0.53 10.63 12.53
C GLY A 90 1.07 10.87 13.93
N GLY A 91 0.14 11.10 14.84
CA GLY A 91 0.42 11.36 16.25
C GLY A 91 0.59 10.09 17.10
N LYS A 92 0.46 10.28 18.42
CA LYS A 92 0.68 9.21 19.42
C LYS A 92 -0.15 7.95 19.19
N GLY A 93 -1.41 8.10 18.74
CA GLY A 93 -2.31 6.95 18.54
C GLY A 93 -1.87 6.06 17.38
N GLN A 94 -1.59 6.63 16.21
CA GLN A 94 -1.09 5.87 15.05
C GLN A 94 0.29 5.27 15.35
N LEU A 95 1.18 6.01 16.04
CA LEU A 95 2.46 5.49 16.46
C LEU A 95 2.33 4.30 17.42
N ALA A 96 1.40 4.36 18.38
CA ALA A 96 1.15 3.26 19.32
C ALA A 96 0.64 2.01 18.59
N ALA A 97 -0.32 2.17 17.67
CA ALA A 97 -0.84 1.07 16.85
C ALA A 97 0.27 0.43 16.00
N ALA A 98 1.09 1.24 15.33
CA ALA A 98 2.23 0.75 14.55
C ALA A 98 3.27 0.02 15.42
N SER A 99 3.59 0.58 16.60
CA SER A 99 4.56 -0.01 17.51
C SER A 99 4.10 -1.36 18.08
N ALA A 100 2.79 -1.50 18.37
CA ALA A 100 2.21 -2.75 18.83
C ALA A 100 2.35 -3.86 17.77
N GLU A 101 2.07 -3.56 16.51
CA GLU A 101 2.24 -4.52 15.40
C GLU A 101 3.71 -4.88 15.16
N LEU A 102 4.61 -3.91 15.24
CA LEU A 102 6.05 -4.20 15.15
C LEU A 102 6.51 -5.10 16.29
N ALA A 103 6.02 -4.87 17.51
CA ALA A 103 6.34 -5.72 18.66
C ALA A 103 5.80 -7.14 18.47
N ALA A 104 4.56 -7.29 17.98
CA ALA A 104 3.97 -8.61 17.69
C ALA A 104 4.76 -9.39 16.62
N LEU A 105 5.41 -8.69 15.70
CA LEU A 105 6.29 -9.27 14.68
C LEU A 105 7.74 -9.47 15.15
N GLY A 106 8.05 -9.22 16.44
CA GLY A 106 9.42 -9.31 16.97
C GLY A 106 10.34 -8.16 16.53
N LEU A 107 9.80 -7.09 15.98
CA LEU A 107 10.52 -5.94 15.43
C LEU A 107 10.50 -4.71 16.35
N ALA A 108 10.23 -4.89 17.66
CA ALA A 108 10.20 -3.80 18.64
C ALA A 108 11.52 -3.03 18.77
N HIS A 109 12.63 -3.61 18.29
CA HIS A 109 13.94 -2.99 18.28
C HIS A 109 14.14 -1.97 17.15
N LEU A 110 13.29 -1.95 16.13
CA LEU A 110 13.39 -0.99 15.03
C LEU A 110 13.03 0.42 15.52
N PRO A 111 13.85 1.43 15.22
CA PRO A 111 13.49 2.81 15.51
C PRO A 111 12.23 3.20 14.76
N VAL A 112 11.23 3.69 15.49
CA VAL A 112 9.99 4.21 14.92
C VAL A 112 9.66 5.55 15.55
N ILE A 113 9.21 6.50 14.73
CA ILE A 113 8.75 7.81 15.16
C ILE A 113 7.44 8.15 14.47
N GLY A 114 6.62 8.97 15.14
CA GLY A 114 5.43 9.59 14.56
C GLY A 114 5.69 11.06 14.30
N LEU A 115 5.23 11.59 13.17
CA LEU A 115 5.25 13.02 12.87
C LEU A 115 3.81 13.52 12.81
N ALA A 116 3.41 14.30 13.81
CA ALA A 116 2.08 14.91 13.87
C ALA A 116 2.06 16.25 13.14
N LYS A 117 1.03 16.49 12.31
CA LYS A 117 0.96 17.63 11.40
C LYS A 117 0.78 19.00 12.07
N GLU A 118 -0.03 19.06 13.10
CA GLU A 118 -0.51 20.34 13.63
C GLU A 118 0.62 21.24 14.13
N PHE A 119 1.59 20.63 14.85
CA PHE A 119 2.74 21.36 15.41
C PHE A 119 4.08 20.77 14.99
N GLU A 120 4.09 19.93 13.97
CA GLU A 120 5.29 19.20 13.50
C GLU A 120 6.04 18.47 14.63
N GLU A 121 5.24 17.89 15.55
CA GLU A 121 5.75 17.19 16.72
C GLU A 121 6.24 15.79 16.38
N ILE A 122 7.44 15.46 16.84
CA ILE A 122 8.03 14.13 16.69
C ILE A 122 7.75 13.32 17.95
N HIS A 123 6.89 12.33 17.83
CA HIS A 123 6.57 11.39 18.89
C HIS A 123 7.47 10.14 18.85
N ARG A 124 7.80 9.62 20.04
CA ARG A 124 8.60 8.41 20.19
C ARG A 124 7.87 7.41 21.11
N PRO A 125 7.97 6.09 20.84
CA PRO A 125 7.34 5.09 21.71
C PRO A 125 7.84 5.23 23.16
N GLY A 126 6.91 5.13 24.12
CA GLY A 126 7.24 5.21 25.55
C GLY A 126 7.59 6.61 26.08
N VAL A 127 7.69 7.62 25.22
CA VAL A 127 8.02 8.99 25.63
C VAL A 127 6.78 9.88 25.63
N LYS A 128 6.44 10.47 26.78
CA LYS A 128 5.24 11.31 26.93
C LYS A 128 5.35 12.65 26.18
N ALA A 129 6.52 13.31 26.30
CA ALA A 129 6.75 14.61 25.69
C ALA A 129 7.22 14.45 24.24
N PRO A 130 6.61 15.16 23.27
CA PRO A 130 7.09 15.18 21.91
C PRO A 130 8.40 15.96 21.81
N LEU A 131 9.23 15.61 20.82
CA LEU A 131 10.36 16.42 20.42
C LEU A 131 9.87 17.48 19.42
N ARG A 132 10.13 18.74 19.72
CA ARG A 132 9.85 19.88 18.84
C ARG A 132 11.17 20.44 18.33
N LEU A 133 11.33 20.41 17.03
CA LEU A 133 12.45 21.04 16.35
C LEU A 133 11.97 22.38 15.77
N GLY A 134 12.89 23.34 15.65
CA GLY A 134 12.57 24.58 14.92
C GLY A 134 12.16 24.29 13.48
N LEU A 135 11.25 25.07 12.91
CA LEU A 135 10.73 24.87 11.55
C LEU A 135 11.82 24.86 10.48
N ASP A 136 12.94 25.52 10.76
CA ASP A 136 14.08 25.57 9.86
C ASP A 136 15.11 24.44 10.09
N HIS A 137 14.89 23.59 11.08
CA HIS A 137 15.82 22.51 11.42
C HIS A 137 15.95 21.51 10.27
N PRO A 138 17.18 21.19 9.78
CA PRO A 138 17.36 20.32 8.62
C PRO A 138 16.75 18.94 8.76
N ALA A 139 16.80 18.35 9.97
CA ALA A 139 16.19 17.05 10.21
C ALA A 139 14.67 17.09 10.09
N LEU A 140 14.01 18.17 10.58
CA LEU A 140 12.56 18.34 10.43
C LEU A 140 12.19 18.48 8.95
N LYS A 141 12.92 19.33 8.19
CA LYS A 141 12.71 19.47 6.74
C LYS A 141 12.86 18.15 5.98
N LEU A 142 13.79 17.29 6.39
CA LEU A 142 13.94 15.96 5.80
C LEU A 142 12.71 15.08 6.10
N LEU A 143 12.25 15.04 7.35
CA LEU A 143 11.05 14.26 7.73
C LEU A 143 9.80 14.76 7.01
N GLN A 144 9.62 16.07 6.90
CA GLN A 144 8.53 16.68 6.13
C GLN A 144 8.56 16.25 4.67
N ARG A 145 9.72 16.30 4.01
CA ARG A 145 9.85 15.85 2.61
C ARG A 145 9.49 14.39 2.43
N VAL A 146 9.89 13.51 3.35
CA VAL A 146 9.54 12.08 3.32
C VAL A 146 8.02 11.90 3.50
N ARG A 147 7.42 12.61 4.45
CA ARG A 147 5.96 12.61 4.66
C ARG A 147 5.20 13.09 3.42
N ASP A 148 5.59 14.23 2.88
CA ASP A 148 4.91 14.86 1.75
C ASP A 148 5.00 13.98 0.50
N GLU A 149 6.14 13.32 0.27
CA GLU A 149 6.29 12.35 -0.81
C GLU A 149 5.39 11.12 -0.60
N SER A 150 5.27 10.62 0.64
CA SER A 150 4.34 9.53 0.97
C SER A 150 2.89 9.93 0.71
N HIS A 151 2.49 11.14 1.09
CA HIS A 151 1.17 11.72 0.79
C HIS A 151 0.93 11.86 -0.71
N ARG A 152 1.91 12.35 -1.46
CA ARG A 152 1.82 12.47 -2.92
C ARG A 152 1.51 11.13 -3.57
N VAL A 153 2.22 10.08 -3.16
CA VAL A 153 2.02 8.72 -3.68
C VAL A 153 0.65 8.16 -3.27
N ALA A 154 0.24 8.34 -2.00
CA ALA A 154 -1.06 7.88 -1.51
C ALA A 154 -2.21 8.58 -2.22
N ASN A 155 -2.16 9.91 -2.39
CA ASN A 155 -3.18 10.70 -3.08
C ASN A 155 -3.29 10.32 -4.56
N ALA A 156 -2.16 10.13 -5.25
CA ALA A 156 -2.17 9.66 -6.64
C ALA A 156 -2.80 8.26 -6.76
N TYR A 157 -2.54 7.36 -5.81
CA TYR A 157 -3.15 6.04 -5.79
C TYR A 157 -4.65 6.10 -5.53
N ASN A 158 -5.10 6.90 -4.56
CA ASN A 158 -6.52 7.10 -4.27
C ASN A 158 -7.26 7.70 -5.46
N ALA A 159 -6.66 8.67 -6.17
CA ALA A 159 -7.23 9.21 -7.39
C ALA A 159 -7.40 8.12 -8.47
N GLN A 160 -6.40 7.27 -8.67
CA GLN A 160 -6.49 6.14 -9.60
C GLN A 160 -7.61 5.15 -9.22
N LEU A 161 -7.76 4.83 -7.91
CA LEU A 161 -8.84 3.96 -7.44
C LEU A 161 -10.23 4.58 -7.66
N ARG A 162 -10.38 5.89 -7.44
CA ARG A 162 -11.65 6.62 -7.70
C ARG A 162 -11.98 6.60 -9.18
N LEU A 163 -11.02 6.93 -10.06
CA LEU A 163 -11.21 6.87 -11.51
C LEU A 163 -11.59 5.47 -11.98
N ARG A 164 -10.95 4.44 -11.41
CA ARG A 164 -11.31 3.06 -11.71
C ARG A 164 -12.74 2.73 -11.31
N LYS A 165 -13.16 3.09 -10.09
CA LYS A 165 -14.54 2.90 -9.62
C LYS A 165 -15.56 3.64 -10.51
N ILE A 166 -15.31 4.91 -10.86
CA ILE A 166 -16.16 5.68 -11.75
C ILE A 166 -16.24 5.00 -13.13
N SER A 167 -15.10 4.54 -13.67
CA SER A 167 -15.09 3.84 -14.95
C SER A 167 -15.84 2.50 -14.90
N GLU A 168 -15.72 1.77 -13.79
CA GLU A 168 -16.42 0.49 -13.58
C GLU A 168 -17.94 0.70 -13.42
N SER A 169 -18.38 1.81 -12.81
CA SER A 169 -19.81 2.14 -12.67
C SER A 169 -20.50 2.44 -14.01
N ILE A 170 -19.77 2.88 -15.03
CA ILE A 170 -20.31 3.06 -16.38
C ILE A 170 -20.84 1.73 -16.94
N LEU A 171 -20.23 0.60 -16.62
CA LEU A 171 -20.70 -0.71 -17.03
C LEU A 171 -22.04 -1.08 -16.37
N ASP A 172 -22.31 -0.62 -15.16
CA ASP A 172 -23.55 -0.88 -14.44
C ASP A 172 -24.75 -0.21 -15.09
N GLU A 173 -24.52 0.84 -15.87
CA GLU A 173 -25.53 1.56 -16.61
C GLU A 173 -25.92 0.86 -17.95
N PHE A 174 -25.14 -0.14 -18.40
CA PHE A 174 -25.47 -0.86 -19.63
C PHE A 174 -26.53 -1.92 -19.35
N PRO A 175 -27.69 -1.90 -20.06
CA PRO A 175 -28.76 -2.84 -19.83
C PRO A 175 -28.32 -4.30 -20.00
N GLY A 176 -28.57 -5.12 -18.97
CA GLY A 176 -28.28 -6.56 -18.99
C GLY A 176 -26.84 -6.94 -18.61
N ILE A 177 -26.02 -6.01 -18.16
CA ILE A 177 -24.78 -6.34 -17.46
C ILE A 177 -25.07 -6.54 -15.97
N GLY A 178 -25.03 -7.80 -15.50
CA GLY A 178 -24.95 -8.12 -14.07
C GLY A 178 -23.51 -8.29 -13.62
N GLU A 179 -23.29 -8.40 -12.31
CA GLU A 179 -21.96 -8.50 -11.68
C GLU A 179 -21.07 -9.58 -12.32
N THR A 180 -21.62 -10.73 -12.66
CA THR A 180 -20.87 -11.84 -13.29
C THR A 180 -20.30 -11.46 -14.65
N ARG A 181 -21.10 -10.79 -15.49
CA ARG A 181 -20.67 -10.33 -16.82
C ARG A 181 -19.69 -9.19 -16.73
N LYS A 182 -19.91 -8.26 -15.81
CA LYS A 182 -18.98 -7.17 -15.49
C LYS A 182 -17.62 -7.72 -15.04
N ALA A 183 -17.62 -8.67 -14.10
CA ALA A 183 -16.40 -9.32 -13.64
C ALA A 183 -15.65 -10.03 -14.76
N ALA A 184 -16.35 -10.72 -15.66
CA ALA A 184 -15.76 -11.40 -16.82
C ALA A 184 -15.07 -10.43 -17.77
N LEU A 185 -15.72 -9.28 -18.08
CA LEU A 185 -15.12 -8.22 -18.89
C LEU A 185 -13.85 -7.64 -18.23
N LEU A 186 -13.95 -7.27 -16.95
CA LEU A 186 -12.82 -6.70 -16.23
C LEU A 186 -11.68 -7.70 -16.04
N LYS A 187 -11.98 -8.98 -15.90
CA LYS A 187 -10.97 -10.05 -15.87
C LYS A 187 -10.22 -10.15 -17.20
N LYS A 188 -10.92 -10.07 -18.32
CA LYS A 188 -10.30 -10.20 -19.65
C LYS A 188 -9.53 -8.94 -20.06
N PHE A 189 -10.13 -7.77 -19.90
CA PHE A 189 -9.56 -6.51 -20.40
C PHE A 189 -8.79 -5.72 -19.36
N GLY A 190 -8.95 -6.03 -18.07
CA GLY A 190 -8.26 -5.37 -16.94
C GLY A 190 -8.82 -3.99 -16.56
N SER A 191 -9.41 -3.26 -17.50
CA SER A 191 -10.05 -1.95 -17.27
C SER A 191 -11.07 -1.60 -18.34
N VAL A 192 -12.00 -0.69 -18.01
CA VAL A 192 -12.99 -0.15 -18.98
C VAL A 192 -12.30 0.62 -20.10
N GLN A 193 -11.20 1.29 -19.82
CA GLN A 193 -10.43 2.00 -20.86
C GLN A 193 -9.88 1.03 -21.91
N ARG A 194 -9.31 -0.11 -21.50
CA ARG A 194 -8.88 -1.14 -22.45
C ARG A 194 -10.05 -1.80 -23.16
N LEU A 195 -11.17 -1.99 -22.48
CA LEU A 195 -12.41 -2.50 -23.08
C LEU A 195 -12.93 -1.58 -24.18
N ARG A 196 -12.82 -0.27 -24.05
CA ARG A 196 -13.17 0.70 -25.11
C ARG A 196 -12.32 0.56 -26.38
N LEU A 197 -11.07 0.15 -26.22
CA LEU A 197 -10.15 -0.07 -27.35
C LEU A 197 -10.32 -1.45 -28.00
N ALA A 198 -11.07 -2.35 -27.35
CA ALA A 198 -11.26 -3.70 -27.83
C ALA A 198 -12.20 -3.73 -29.06
N THR A 199 -12.00 -4.71 -29.93
CA THR A 199 -12.89 -4.94 -31.08
C THR A 199 -14.17 -5.66 -30.62
N VAL A 200 -15.21 -5.62 -31.46
CA VAL A 200 -16.46 -6.33 -31.16
C VAL A 200 -16.23 -7.83 -31.00
N GLU A 201 -15.36 -8.39 -31.84
CA GLU A 201 -15.00 -9.80 -31.83
C GLU A 201 -14.33 -10.19 -30.50
N GLN A 202 -13.39 -9.37 -30.03
CA GLN A 202 -12.73 -9.56 -28.74
C GLN A 202 -13.71 -9.49 -27.55
N ILE A 203 -14.70 -8.61 -27.63
CA ILE A 203 -15.75 -8.51 -26.61
C ILE A 203 -16.65 -9.74 -26.68
N ALA A 204 -17.02 -10.21 -27.88
CA ALA A 204 -17.87 -11.35 -28.07
C ALA A 204 -17.29 -12.69 -27.57
N GLU A 205 -15.95 -12.79 -27.43
CA GLU A 205 -15.29 -13.93 -26.81
C GLU A 205 -15.52 -14.03 -25.28
N VAL A 206 -16.04 -12.96 -24.65
CA VAL A 206 -16.32 -13.01 -23.20
C VAL A 206 -17.59 -13.81 -22.96
N PRO A 207 -17.59 -14.76 -22.02
CA PRO A 207 -18.79 -15.54 -21.68
C PRO A 207 -19.98 -14.64 -21.36
N GLY A 208 -21.10 -14.87 -22.05
CA GLY A 208 -22.32 -14.07 -21.90
C GLY A 208 -22.43 -12.84 -22.81
N PHE A 209 -21.45 -12.60 -23.70
CA PHE A 209 -21.50 -11.55 -24.73
C PHE A 209 -21.56 -12.19 -26.10
N GLY A 210 -22.77 -12.31 -26.68
CA GLY A 210 -22.91 -12.62 -28.11
C GLY A 210 -22.65 -11.40 -28.99
N GLY A 211 -22.49 -11.60 -30.29
CA GLY A 211 -22.12 -10.53 -31.22
C GLY A 211 -23.04 -9.27 -31.14
N LYS A 212 -24.34 -9.46 -30.99
CA LYS A 212 -25.28 -8.34 -30.82
C LYS A 212 -25.02 -7.53 -29.54
N THR A 213 -24.80 -8.23 -28.42
CA THR A 213 -24.54 -7.59 -27.12
C THR A 213 -23.16 -6.91 -27.12
N ALA A 214 -22.17 -7.52 -27.74
CA ALA A 214 -20.82 -6.94 -27.89
C ALA A 214 -20.87 -5.64 -28.73
N HIS A 215 -21.61 -5.64 -29.81
CA HIS A 215 -21.82 -4.47 -30.65
C HIS A 215 -22.53 -3.33 -29.90
N ALA A 216 -23.60 -3.66 -29.18
CA ALA A 216 -24.34 -2.71 -28.37
C ALA A 216 -23.50 -2.11 -27.24
N LEU A 217 -22.70 -2.94 -26.53
CA LEU A 217 -21.78 -2.48 -25.47
C LEU A 217 -20.72 -1.52 -26.04
N ARG A 218 -20.14 -1.84 -27.18
CA ARG A 218 -19.14 -0.97 -27.80
C ARG A 218 -19.73 0.37 -28.21
N ALA A 219 -20.92 0.38 -28.83
CA ALA A 219 -21.64 1.61 -29.19
C ALA A 219 -21.94 2.44 -27.92
N PHE A 220 -22.43 1.81 -26.87
CA PHE A 220 -22.69 2.45 -25.57
C PHE A 220 -21.45 3.10 -24.96
N LEU A 221 -20.31 2.39 -24.93
CA LEU A 221 -19.06 2.90 -24.40
C LEU A 221 -18.49 4.07 -25.22
N ASN A 222 -18.66 4.03 -26.55
CA ASN A 222 -18.23 5.11 -27.44
C ASN A 222 -19.08 6.36 -27.25
N ALA A 223 -20.40 6.21 -27.09
CA ALA A 223 -21.32 7.33 -26.87
C ALA A 223 -21.08 8.09 -25.56
N ARG A 224 -20.41 7.44 -24.59
CA ARG A 224 -20.06 7.99 -23.27
C ARG A 224 -18.57 8.26 -23.10
N SER A 225 -17.83 8.36 -24.18
CA SER A 225 -16.47 8.88 -24.11
C SER A 225 -16.54 10.33 -23.62
N PRO A 226 -15.77 10.74 -22.59
CA PRO A 226 -15.63 12.16 -22.35
C PRO A 226 -15.09 12.76 -23.64
N ALA A 227 -15.76 13.79 -24.13
CA ALA A 227 -15.22 14.64 -25.21
C ALA A 227 -13.84 15.12 -24.72
N ASP A 228 -12.85 15.02 -25.60
CA ASP A 228 -11.50 15.53 -25.41
C ASP A 228 -11.50 17.01 -25.02
#